data_29e5941c4979fc04a19f8231c1a9a649
#
_entry.id   29e5941c4979fc04a19f8231c1a9a649
#
_cell.length_a   1.000
_cell.length_b   1.000
_cell.length_c   1.000
_cell.angle_alpha   90.00
_cell.angle_beta   90.00
_cell.angle_gamma   90.00
#
_symmetry.space_group_name_H-M   'P 1'
#
loop_
_entity.id
_entity.type
_entity.pdbx_description
1 polymer ?
#
loop_
_entity_poly.entity_id
_entity_poly.type
_entity_poly.pdbx_seq_one_letter_code
_entity_poly.pdbx_strand_id
1 'polypeptide(L)'
;MHITTNLNALKITQELKSNENDLGKVINRISTGKNLDHSADNLAHILTSSKSLSDLKALNQVTENANDGVGLLQTAEGGLKEIQGILYRLKEISVQATGETYSPSDRSAINAETKLLLNQIDSIISMTEWNSKKLLGGAISNEKITTSINSPRSNQLDITLADNSVSGLFDYTAPTFTNGDFSTGTENWTVNNNQLKLGQNGIAGETTVAGFAAAIDQSPIAATGGQTSRGDDFAPRSANYNSQLIDGSLRLYSNMTTSAGGDIVHGPYIVSNEAVYIESGRSVNFDWRAQGGSDAYDVYAYLLNTDTGATIELLNETGSGTADSGWSTETLEVNVTGNYKFVFTSGTFDETFGQAAGASLYLDNISVTGASTTLSDYGQVLSNLTTDSANTSITKIDTALEKVITQRSYIGAKLSRLESVINNLSIHSTNVNANFSKLENADYATESSALAKAQILREAGMAALTFSKATPKTVLDLLKP
;
A
#
# COMPACT_ATOMS: atom_id res chain seq x y z
N MET A 1 60.96 26.99 -73.38
CA MET A 1 61.05 25.84 -72.52
C MET A 1 62.00 26.19 -71.39
N HIS A 2 61.48 26.30 -70.09
CA HIS A 2 62.40 26.54 -68.99
C HIS A 2 62.99 25.21 -68.55
N ILE A 3 64.28 24.99 -68.82
CA ILE A 3 64.98 23.73 -68.53
C ILE A 3 65.13 23.47 -67.01
N THR A 4 65.10 24.55 -66.23
CA THR A 4 65.26 24.47 -64.76
C THR A 4 64.01 24.18 -63.99
N THR A 5 62.80 24.28 -64.60
CA THR A 5 61.55 24.04 -63.91
C THR A 5 60.57 23.28 -64.79
N ASN A 6 60.40 22.01 -64.56
CA ASN A 6 59.42 21.18 -65.27
C ASN A 6 58.01 21.34 -64.71
N LEU A 7 57.29 22.35 -65.18
CA LEU A 7 55.94 22.71 -64.72
C LEU A 7 54.95 21.56 -64.92
N ASN A 8 55.09 20.75 -65.99
CA ASN A 8 54.23 19.60 -66.27
C ASN A 8 54.44 18.50 -65.21
N ALA A 9 55.70 18.20 -64.86
CA ALA A 9 56.00 17.22 -63.81
C ALA A 9 55.50 17.70 -62.46
N LEU A 10 55.59 19.00 -62.15
CA LEU A 10 55.11 19.58 -60.91
C LEU A 10 53.59 19.47 -60.83
N LYS A 11 52.83 19.75 -61.88
CA LYS A 11 51.42 19.66 -61.99
C LYS A 11 50.96 18.21 -61.83
N ILE A 12 51.59 17.25 -62.54
CA ILE A 12 51.29 15.81 -62.39
C ILE A 12 51.56 15.34 -60.94
N THR A 13 52.62 15.80 -60.28
CA THR A 13 52.92 15.44 -58.91
C THR A 13 51.88 15.98 -57.96
N GLN A 14 51.36 17.18 -58.20
CA GLN A 14 50.28 17.74 -57.41
C GLN A 14 48.93 16.94 -57.59
N GLU A 15 48.60 16.56 -58.81
CA GLU A 15 47.45 15.72 -59.14
C GLU A 15 47.58 14.30 -58.53
N LEU A 16 48.78 13.71 -58.59
CA LEU A 16 49.10 12.44 -57.93
C LEU A 16 48.89 12.50 -56.41
N LYS A 17 49.41 13.56 -55.80
CA LYS A 17 49.24 13.77 -54.32
C LYS A 17 47.77 13.94 -53.95
N SER A 18 46.96 14.64 -54.76
CA SER A 18 45.51 14.76 -54.56
C SER A 18 44.84 13.40 -54.68
N ASN A 19 45.18 12.63 -55.72
CA ASN A 19 44.62 11.29 -55.94
C ASN A 19 45.04 10.29 -54.84
N GLU A 20 46.25 10.36 -54.30
CA GLU A 20 46.70 9.57 -53.14
C GLU A 20 45.89 9.89 -51.88
N ASN A 21 45.61 11.18 -51.65
CA ASN A 21 44.75 11.59 -50.53
C ASN A 21 43.32 11.05 -50.71
N ASP A 22 42.75 11.13 -51.92
CA ASP A 22 41.42 10.60 -52.22
C ASP A 22 41.38 9.09 -52.14
N LEU A 23 42.41 8.37 -52.62
CA LEU A 23 42.58 6.93 -52.47
C LEU A 23 42.59 6.54 -50.96
N GLY A 24 43.32 7.27 -50.13
CA GLY A 24 43.37 7.05 -48.68
C GLY A 24 42.01 7.20 -48.03
N LYS A 25 41.21 8.20 -48.43
CA LYS A 25 39.84 8.38 -47.92
C LYS A 25 38.92 7.24 -48.34
N VAL A 26 38.97 6.83 -49.60
CA VAL A 26 38.14 5.71 -50.10
C VAL A 26 38.50 4.39 -49.41
N ILE A 27 39.79 4.11 -49.20
CA ILE A 27 40.24 2.91 -48.48
C ILE A 27 39.75 2.95 -47.03
N ASN A 28 39.81 4.08 -46.35
CA ASN A 28 39.29 4.25 -44.99
C ASN A 28 37.77 3.99 -44.93
N ARG A 29 37.00 4.57 -45.85
CA ARG A 29 35.54 4.37 -45.90
C ARG A 29 35.16 2.91 -46.18
N ILE A 30 35.89 2.25 -47.08
CA ILE A 30 35.67 0.82 -47.33
C ILE A 30 36.05 -0.03 -46.12
N SER A 31 37.14 0.30 -45.44
CA SER A 31 37.66 -0.45 -44.28
C SER A 31 36.79 -0.24 -43.04
N THR A 32 36.29 0.96 -42.80
CA THR A 32 35.44 1.29 -41.64
C THR A 32 33.97 1.06 -41.93
N GLY A 33 33.57 0.98 -43.21
CA GLY A 33 32.14 0.94 -43.60
C GLY A 33 31.43 2.27 -43.39
N LYS A 34 32.14 3.33 -43.03
CA LYS A 34 31.58 4.65 -42.70
C LYS A 34 31.85 5.68 -43.75
N ASN A 35 30.85 6.47 -44.11
CA ASN A 35 30.97 7.58 -45.01
C ASN A 35 31.54 8.83 -44.32
N LEU A 36 31.29 8.97 -43.01
CA LEU A 36 31.72 10.09 -42.16
C LEU A 36 32.77 9.60 -41.18
N ASP A 37 34.05 9.72 -41.53
CA ASP A 37 35.16 9.27 -40.67
C ASP A 37 35.88 10.45 -39.97
N HIS A 38 35.86 11.64 -40.57
CA HIS A 38 36.52 12.82 -40.04
C HIS A 38 35.59 14.03 -39.94
N SER A 39 35.81 14.85 -38.87
CA SER A 39 35.06 16.09 -38.64
C SER A 39 35.12 17.12 -39.79
N ALA A 40 36.06 16.94 -40.72
CA ALA A 40 36.22 17.77 -41.89
C ALA A 40 35.35 17.35 -43.07
N ASP A 41 34.74 16.15 -43.07
CA ASP A 41 34.05 15.63 -44.25
C ASP A 41 32.72 16.34 -44.53
N ASN A 42 31.87 16.49 -43.52
CA ASN A 42 30.64 17.29 -43.59
C ASN A 42 30.08 17.53 -42.20
N LEU A 43 30.31 18.69 -41.62
CA LEU A 43 29.91 19.05 -40.28
C LEU A 43 28.38 18.91 -40.07
N ALA A 44 27.58 19.27 -41.07
CA ALA A 44 26.12 19.18 -40.99
C ALA A 44 25.64 17.72 -40.92
N HIS A 45 26.27 16.81 -41.70
CA HIS A 45 25.96 15.39 -41.67
C HIS A 45 26.39 14.73 -40.34
N ILE A 46 27.56 15.10 -39.81
CA ILE A 46 28.06 14.61 -38.52
C ILE A 46 27.13 15.02 -37.38
N LEU A 47 26.71 16.29 -37.35
CA LEU A 47 25.75 16.77 -36.35
C LEU A 47 24.41 16.03 -36.45
N THR A 48 23.91 15.81 -37.67
CA THR A 48 22.64 15.09 -37.89
C THR A 48 22.77 13.61 -37.54
N SER A 49 23.88 12.96 -37.90
CA SER A 49 24.18 11.57 -37.53
C SER A 49 24.26 11.39 -36.02
N SER A 50 25.03 12.24 -35.31
CA SER A 50 25.15 12.23 -33.87
C SER A 50 23.80 12.44 -33.17
N LYS A 51 22.95 13.36 -33.68
CA LYS A 51 21.61 13.56 -33.18
C LYS A 51 20.73 12.31 -33.41
N SER A 52 20.77 11.74 -34.60
CA SER A 52 20.03 10.52 -34.92
C SER A 52 20.43 9.33 -34.02
N LEU A 53 21.74 9.20 -33.74
CA LEU A 53 22.23 8.16 -32.80
C LEU A 53 21.74 8.41 -31.38
N SER A 54 21.74 9.67 -30.93
CA SER A 54 21.16 10.04 -29.62
C SER A 54 19.68 9.72 -29.57
N ASP A 55 18.93 10.07 -30.61
CA ASP A 55 17.49 9.79 -30.70
C ASP A 55 17.20 8.30 -30.73
N LEU A 56 18.01 7.49 -31.42
CA LEU A 56 17.90 6.02 -31.43
C LEU A 56 18.08 5.42 -30.04
N LYS A 57 19.11 5.87 -29.29
CA LYS A 57 19.33 5.41 -27.91
C LYS A 57 18.17 5.80 -27.00
N ALA A 58 17.68 7.02 -27.16
CA ALA A 58 16.53 7.50 -26.40
C ALA A 58 15.23 6.73 -26.74
N LEU A 59 14.98 6.44 -28.03
CA LEU A 59 13.85 5.63 -28.50
C LEU A 59 13.88 4.22 -27.92
N ASN A 60 15.05 3.59 -27.90
CA ASN A 60 15.21 2.27 -27.31
C ASN A 60 14.86 2.29 -25.82
N GLN A 61 15.37 3.27 -25.06
CA GLN A 61 15.05 3.40 -23.63
C GLN A 61 13.57 3.66 -23.38
N VAL A 62 12.92 4.51 -24.18
CA VAL A 62 11.48 4.77 -24.06
C VAL A 62 10.68 3.51 -24.40
N THR A 63 11.14 2.70 -25.35
CA THR A 63 10.50 1.43 -25.69
C THR A 63 10.64 0.41 -24.55
N GLU A 64 11.80 0.31 -23.92
CA GLU A 64 12.02 -0.49 -22.73
C GLU A 64 11.08 -0.06 -21.58
N ASN A 65 11.03 1.23 -21.28
CA ASN A 65 10.14 1.78 -20.25
C ASN A 65 8.66 1.46 -20.56
N ALA A 66 8.25 1.50 -21.83
CA ALA A 66 6.89 1.14 -22.22
C ALA A 66 6.60 -0.35 -22.02
N ASN A 67 7.57 -1.21 -22.34
CA ASN A 67 7.46 -2.67 -22.11
C ASN A 67 7.42 -2.99 -20.61
N ASP A 68 8.18 -2.31 -19.78
CA ASP A 68 8.10 -2.43 -18.32
C ASP A 68 6.70 -2.07 -17.81
N GLY A 69 6.12 -1.00 -18.37
CA GLY A 69 4.73 -0.63 -18.09
C GLY A 69 3.72 -1.69 -18.49
N VAL A 70 3.94 -2.36 -19.63
CA VAL A 70 3.10 -3.50 -20.05
C VAL A 70 3.23 -4.65 -19.05
N GLY A 71 4.46 -5.02 -18.64
CA GLY A 71 4.71 -6.07 -17.66
C GLY A 71 4.04 -5.78 -16.31
N LEU A 72 4.14 -4.55 -15.81
CA LEU A 72 3.48 -4.09 -14.59
C LEU A 72 1.96 -4.27 -14.68
N LEU A 73 1.34 -3.77 -15.75
CA LEU A 73 -0.11 -3.84 -15.93
C LEU A 73 -0.60 -5.27 -16.12
N GLN A 74 0.14 -6.12 -16.83
CA GLN A 74 -0.20 -7.54 -16.99
C GLN A 74 -0.12 -8.30 -15.66
N THR A 75 0.85 -7.99 -14.83
CA THR A 75 0.96 -8.55 -13.47
C THR A 75 -0.25 -8.16 -12.62
N ALA A 76 -0.63 -6.87 -12.64
CA ALA A 76 -1.81 -6.39 -11.92
C ALA A 76 -3.11 -7.03 -12.44
N GLU A 77 -3.26 -7.17 -13.78
CA GLU A 77 -4.40 -7.83 -14.43
C GLU A 77 -4.53 -9.29 -14.00
N GLY A 78 -3.40 -10.00 -13.91
CA GLY A 78 -3.37 -11.39 -13.42
C GLY A 78 -3.93 -11.50 -12.00
N GLY A 79 -3.47 -10.66 -11.07
CA GLY A 79 -3.98 -10.63 -9.70
C GLY A 79 -5.46 -10.28 -9.62
N LEU A 80 -5.91 -9.27 -10.38
CA LEU A 80 -7.33 -8.89 -10.41
C LEU A 80 -8.24 -10.00 -10.99
N LYS A 81 -7.76 -10.77 -11.93
CA LYS A 81 -8.49 -11.92 -12.48
C LYS A 81 -8.73 -12.99 -11.43
N GLU A 82 -7.72 -13.29 -10.61
CA GLU A 82 -7.86 -14.24 -9.51
C GLU A 82 -8.83 -13.71 -8.42
N ILE A 83 -8.71 -12.43 -8.06
CA ILE A 83 -9.65 -11.77 -7.13
C ILE A 83 -11.08 -11.85 -7.64
N GLN A 84 -11.30 -11.61 -8.93
CA GLN A 84 -12.62 -11.73 -9.54
C GLN A 84 -13.18 -13.15 -9.42
N GLY A 85 -12.36 -14.17 -9.61
CA GLY A 85 -12.74 -15.57 -9.43
C GLY A 85 -13.20 -15.85 -7.98
N ILE A 86 -12.49 -15.34 -7.02
CA ILE A 86 -12.85 -15.46 -5.59
C ILE A 86 -14.16 -14.73 -5.29
N LEU A 87 -14.36 -13.52 -5.82
CA LEU A 87 -15.61 -12.77 -5.63
C LEU A 87 -16.82 -13.52 -6.22
N TYR A 88 -16.67 -14.21 -7.37
CA TYR A 88 -17.73 -15.08 -7.87
C TYR A 88 -18.02 -16.23 -6.90
N ARG A 89 -17.00 -16.85 -6.33
CA ARG A 89 -17.19 -17.91 -5.34
C ARG A 89 -17.87 -17.39 -4.06
N LEU A 90 -17.47 -16.21 -3.57
CA LEU A 90 -18.13 -15.54 -2.45
C LEU A 90 -19.61 -15.26 -2.75
N LYS A 91 -19.94 -14.86 -3.98
CA LYS A 91 -21.34 -14.67 -4.40
C LYS A 91 -22.14 -15.97 -4.37
N GLU A 92 -21.57 -17.07 -4.90
CA GLU A 92 -22.20 -18.39 -4.84
C GLU A 92 -22.51 -18.80 -3.39
N ILE A 93 -21.53 -18.68 -2.49
CA ILE A 93 -21.68 -18.99 -1.08
C ILE A 93 -22.74 -18.10 -0.42
N SER A 94 -22.76 -16.82 -0.74
CA SER A 94 -23.75 -15.89 -0.21
C SER A 94 -25.16 -16.23 -0.67
N VAL A 95 -25.34 -16.63 -1.94
CA VAL A 95 -26.62 -17.14 -2.44
C VAL A 95 -27.00 -18.46 -1.75
N GLN A 96 -26.05 -19.36 -1.54
CA GLN A 96 -26.28 -20.57 -0.77
C GLN A 96 -26.79 -20.26 0.64
N ALA A 97 -26.20 -19.26 1.31
CA ALA A 97 -26.58 -18.87 2.66
C ALA A 97 -27.97 -18.24 2.78
N THR A 98 -28.62 -17.81 1.68
CA THR A 98 -30.04 -17.37 1.71
C THR A 98 -31.02 -18.51 1.96
N GLY A 99 -30.58 -19.78 1.80
CA GLY A 99 -31.45 -20.94 2.07
C GLY A 99 -31.80 -21.10 3.54
N GLU A 100 -33.10 -21.22 3.86
CA GLU A 100 -33.58 -21.37 5.23
C GLU A 100 -33.34 -22.78 5.80
N THR A 101 -32.96 -23.74 4.95
CA THR A 101 -32.81 -25.17 5.32
C THR A 101 -31.47 -25.47 6.02
N TYR A 102 -30.53 -24.52 6.06
CA TYR A 102 -29.23 -24.73 6.68
C TYR A 102 -29.26 -24.61 8.19
N SER A 103 -28.62 -25.58 8.85
CA SER A 103 -28.46 -25.59 10.30
C SER A 103 -27.45 -24.52 10.75
N PRO A 104 -27.44 -24.14 12.04
CA PRO A 104 -26.41 -23.25 12.59
C PRO A 104 -24.96 -23.74 12.34
N SER A 105 -24.75 -25.06 12.37
CA SER A 105 -23.45 -25.69 12.08
C SER A 105 -23.04 -25.49 10.62
N ASP A 106 -23.97 -25.66 9.68
CA ASP A 106 -23.72 -25.47 8.24
C ASP A 106 -23.39 -24.00 7.95
N ARG A 107 -24.09 -23.06 8.58
CA ARG A 107 -23.83 -21.64 8.47
C ARG A 107 -22.46 -21.27 9.05
N SER A 108 -22.04 -21.91 10.14
CA SER A 108 -20.69 -21.72 10.68
C SER A 108 -19.62 -22.18 9.69
N ALA A 109 -19.82 -23.31 9.00
CA ALA A 109 -18.90 -23.77 7.96
C ALA A 109 -18.85 -22.82 6.75
N ILE A 110 -20.00 -22.32 6.31
CA ILE A 110 -20.10 -21.31 5.24
C ILE A 110 -19.34 -20.02 5.63
N ASN A 111 -19.49 -19.56 6.87
CA ASN A 111 -18.76 -18.39 7.37
C ASN A 111 -17.26 -18.62 7.43
N ALA A 112 -16.81 -19.82 7.80
CA ALA A 112 -15.39 -20.17 7.79
C ALA A 112 -14.81 -20.18 6.36
N GLU A 113 -15.52 -20.74 5.38
CA GLU A 113 -15.12 -20.69 3.96
C GLU A 113 -15.03 -19.24 3.46
N THR A 114 -16.03 -18.43 3.78
CA THR A 114 -16.04 -16.99 3.43
C THR A 114 -14.82 -16.26 3.95
N LYS A 115 -14.45 -16.47 5.22
CA LYS A 115 -13.25 -15.89 5.82
C LYS A 115 -11.97 -16.31 5.08
N LEU A 116 -11.84 -17.58 4.76
CA LEU A 116 -10.68 -18.10 4.04
C LEU A 116 -10.56 -17.48 2.64
N LEU A 117 -11.67 -17.29 1.93
CA LEU A 117 -11.69 -16.66 0.61
C LEU A 117 -11.33 -15.16 0.68
N LEU A 118 -11.82 -14.43 1.68
CA LEU A 118 -11.43 -13.04 1.91
C LEU A 118 -9.93 -12.94 2.23
N ASN A 119 -9.41 -13.82 3.06
CA ASN A 119 -7.99 -13.94 3.35
C ASN A 119 -7.15 -14.21 2.09
N GLN A 120 -7.68 -15.01 1.19
CA GLN A 120 -7.01 -15.31 -0.07
C GLN A 120 -6.94 -14.08 -0.98
N ILE A 121 -7.95 -13.20 -0.97
CA ILE A 121 -7.90 -11.91 -1.69
C ILE A 121 -6.70 -11.09 -1.22
N ASP A 122 -6.53 -10.89 0.10
CA ASP A 122 -5.42 -10.10 0.62
C ASP A 122 -4.06 -10.76 0.42
N SER A 123 -4.02 -12.10 0.43
CA SER A 123 -2.81 -12.83 0.07
C SER A 123 -2.41 -12.56 -1.38
N ILE A 124 -3.37 -12.57 -2.33
CA ILE A 124 -3.11 -12.24 -3.73
C ILE A 124 -2.61 -10.80 -3.85
N ILE A 125 -3.23 -9.85 -3.14
CA ILE A 125 -2.82 -8.44 -3.14
C ILE A 125 -1.40 -8.28 -2.62
N SER A 126 -1.09 -8.96 -1.52
CA SER A 126 0.25 -8.91 -0.91
C SER A 126 1.33 -9.54 -1.78
N MET A 127 0.99 -10.56 -2.59
CA MET A 127 1.91 -11.25 -3.50
C MET A 127 1.99 -10.59 -4.88
N THR A 128 1.00 -9.77 -5.27
CA THR A 128 1.00 -9.11 -6.57
C THR A 128 1.89 -7.87 -6.52
N GLU A 129 3.14 -8.05 -6.93
CA GLU A 129 4.14 -6.98 -6.91
C GLU A 129 4.96 -6.92 -8.20
N TRP A 130 5.48 -5.75 -8.50
CA TRP A 130 6.39 -5.47 -9.58
C TRP A 130 7.56 -4.66 -9.05
N ASN A 131 8.77 -5.18 -9.20
CA ASN A 131 9.99 -4.52 -8.69
C ASN A 131 9.85 -4.06 -7.23
N SER A 132 9.37 -4.95 -6.35
CA SER A 132 9.10 -4.69 -4.92
C SER A 132 8.03 -3.63 -4.62
N LYS A 133 7.27 -3.19 -5.63
CA LYS A 133 6.10 -2.33 -5.44
C LYS A 133 4.82 -3.17 -5.45
N LYS A 134 4.01 -3.06 -4.43
CA LYS A 134 2.67 -3.68 -4.38
C LYS A 134 1.75 -2.96 -5.36
N LEU A 135 1.05 -3.74 -6.21
CA LEU A 135 0.27 -3.17 -7.29
C LEU A 135 -1.20 -2.94 -6.94
N LEU A 136 -1.79 -3.79 -6.09
CA LEU A 136 -3.23 -3.85 -5.89
C LEU A 136 -3.72 -3.24 -4.56
N GLY A 137 -2.81 -2.81 -3.69
CA GLY A 137 -3.13 -2.21 -2.38
C GLY A 137 -3.19 -0.67 -2.39
N GLY A 138 -3.52 -0.04 -3.51
CA GLY A 138 -3.66 1.42 -3.60
C GLY A 138 -2.34 2.20 -3.58
N ALA A 139 -1.19 1.53 -3.53
CA ALA A 139 0.13 2.18 -3.47
C ALA A 139 0.55 2.82 -4.80
N ILE A 140 -0.07 2.42 -5.92
CA ILE A 140 0.23 2.94 -7.26
C ILE A 140 -0.72 4.09 -7.58
N SER A 141 -0.27 5.29 -7.30
CA SER A 141 -1.00 6.51 -7.64
C SER A 141 -0.15 7.41 -8.53
N ASN A 142 -0.64 7.69 -9.74
CA ASN A 142 0.03 8.57 -10.72
C ASN A 142 1.46 8.13 -11.10
N GLU A 143 1.72 6.82 -11.20
CA GLU A 143 2.97 6.33 -11.76
C GLU A 143 3.06 6.74 -13.22
N LYS A 144 4.19 7.32 -13.63
CA LYS A 144 4.35 7.95 -14.93
C LYS A 144 5.29 7.19 -15.84
N ILE A 145 4.78 6.66 -16.93
CA ILE A 145 5.59 6.03 -17.97
C ILE A 145 5.85 7.03 -19.08
N THR A 146 7.13 7.31 -19.35
CA THR A 146 7.55 8.19 -20.44
C THR A 146 7.31 7.49 -21.77
N THR A 147 6.54 8.13 -22.66
CA THR A 147 6.14 7.57 -23.96
C THR A 147 6.71 8.35 -25.16
N SER A 148 7.59 9.31 -24.94
CA SER A 148 8.18 10.15 -26.01
C SER A 148 9.55 10.69 -25.63
N ILE A 149 10.41 10.84 -26.65
CA ILE A 149 11.74 11.43 -26.51
C ILE A 149 11.73 12.96 -26.57
N ASN A 150 10.75 13.57 -27.25
CA ASN A 150 10.75 15.01 -27.55
C ASN A 150 10.16 15.88 -26.43
N SER A 151 9.34 15.30 -25.57
CA SER A 151 8.74 15.99 -24.43
C SER A 151 8.47 14.99 -23.30
N PRO A 152 9.52 14.53 -22.64
CA PRO A 152 9.38 13.44 -21.64
C PRO A 152 8.46 13.79 -20.47
N ARG A 153 8.24 15.07 -20.20
CA ARG A 153 7.33 15.51 -19.12
C ARG A 153 5.88 15.73 -19.56
N SER A 154 5.63 16.04 -20.84
CA SER A 154 4.28 16.28 -21.37
C SER A 154 3.64 15.06 -22.00
N ASN A 155 4.43 14.07 -22.42
CA ASN A 155 3.95 12.83 -23.03
C ASN A 155 4.27 11.65 -22.09
N GLN A 156 3.60 11.62 -20.94
CA GLN A 156 3.65 10.52 -20.00
C GLN A 156 2.30 9.82 -19.96
N LEU A 157 2.33 8.54 -19.76
CA LEU A 157 1.13 7.75 -19.46
C LEU A 157 1.05 7.60 -17.96
N ASP A 158 0.04 8.20 -17.33
CA ASP A 158 -0.24 8.05 -15.92
C ASP A 158 -0.96 6.73 -15.68
N ILE A 159 -0.46 5.96 -14.72
CA ILE A 159 -1.06 4.72 -14.24
C ILE A 159 -1.45 4.93 -12.78
N THR A 160 -2.72 4.68 -12.48
CA THR A 160 -3.26 4.69 -11.13
C THR A 160 -4.01 3.39 -10.93
N LEU A 161 -3.62 2.62 -9.92
CA LEU A 161 -4.31 1.40 -9.53
C LEU A 161 -5.04 1.66 -8.22
N ALA A 162 -6.33 1.36 -8.20
CA ALA A 162 -7.15 1.52 -7.01
C ALA A 162 -6.73 0.52 -5.93
N ASP A 163 -7.15 0.79 -4.70
CA ASP A 163 -7.06 -0.17 -3.61
C ASP A 163 -8.09 -1.27 -3.84
N ASN A 164 -7.60 -2.47 -4.09
CA ASN A 164 -8.39 -3.68 -4.29
C ASN A 164 -8.28 -4.63 -3.10
N SER A 165 -7.75 -4.15 -1.96
CA SER A 165 -7.83 -4.89 -0.69
C SER A 165 -9.27 -5.15 -0.29
N VAL A 166 -9.48 -6.09 0.60
CA VAL A 166 -10.84 -6.36 1.09
C VAL A 166 -11.45 -5.09 1.68
N SER A 167 -10.68 -4.26 2.38
CA SER A 167 -11.15 -2.96 2.88
C SER A 167 -11.54 -2.01 1.75
N GLY A 168 -10.75 -1.91 0.68
CA GLY A 168 -11.05 -1.06 -0.47
C GLY A 168 -12.19 -1.56 -1.33
N LEU A 169 -12.31 -2.88 -1.54
CA LEU A 169 -13.37 -3.49 -2.34
C LEU A 169 -14.75 -3.35 -1.68
N PHE A 170 -14.82 -3.55 -0.37
CA PHE A 170 -16.08 -3.57 0.39
C PHE A 170 -16.39 -2.26 1.11
N ASP A 171 -15.58 -1.20 0.90
CA ASP A 171 -15.67 0.10 1.62
C ASP A 171 -15.67 -0.12 3.14
N TYR A 172 -14.92 -1.14 3.57
CA TYR A 172 -14.82 -1.48 4.97
C TYR A 172 -13.83 -0.55 5.66
N THR A 173 -14.32 0.26 6.55
CA THR A 173 -13.52 0.92 7.58
C THR A 173 -13.61 0.07 8.83
N ALA A 174 -12.48 -0.44 9.30
CA ALA A 174 -12.46 -1.10 10.60
C ALA A 174 -13.07 -0.14 11.63
N PRO A 175 -14.03 -0.61 12.46
CA PRO A 175 -14.56 0.24 13.51
C PRO A 175 -13.39 0.68 14.39
N THR A 176 -13.01 1.93 14.27
CA THR A 176 -12.05 2.54 15.18
C THR A 176 -12.79 2.81 16.47
N PHE A 177 -12.26 2.30 17.57
CA PHE A 177 -12.73 2.69 18.89
C PHE A 177 -12.54 4.21 19.01
N THR A 178 -13.65 4.95 19.03
CA THR A 178 -13.65 6.40 19.01
C THR A 178 -14.08 6.95 20.36
N ASN A 179 -13.56 8.13 20.71
CA ASN A 179 -13.88 8.82 21.95
C ASN A 179 -13.49 8.06 23.23
N GLY A 180 -12.37 7.32 23.18
CA GLY A 180 -11.76 6.77 24.38
C GLY A 180 -11.04 7.79 25.25
N ASP A 181 -10.80 8.98 24.71
CA ASP A 181 -10.23 10.16 25.36
C ASP A 181 -11.31 11.13 25.88
N PHE A 182 -12.57 10.75 25.76
CA PHE A 182 -13.74 11.56 26.15
C PHE A 182 -13.75 13.00 25.64
N SER A 183 -12.99 13.29 24.58
CA SER A 183 -12.87 14.64 23.99
C SER A 183 -14.20 15.19 23.43
N THR A 184 -15.12 14.31 23.03
CA THR A 184 -16.48 14.64 22.58
C THR A 184 -17.55 14.33 23.65
N GLY A 185 -17.16 14.28 24.89
CA GLY A 185 -18.08 13.94 25.97
C GLY A 185 -18.23 12.42 26.16
N THR A 186 -19.44 11.98 26.41
CA THR A 186 -19.77 10.55 26.54
C THR A 186 -20.38 9.98 25.25
N GLU A 187 -20.14 10.62 24.09
CA GLU A 187 -20.52 10.02 22.81
C GLU A 187 -19.86 8.65 22.65
N ASN A 188 -20.60 7.68 22.08
CA ASN A 188 -20.20 6.28 21.97
C ASN A 188 -20.14 5.48 23.28
N TRP A 189 -20.58 6.08 24.39
CA TRP A 189 -20.68 5.44 25.69
C TRP A 189 -22.09 5.53 26.26
N THR A 190 -22.61 4.44 26.79
CA THR A 190 -23.80 4.46 27.63
C THR A 190 -23.37 4.56 29.08
N VAL A 191 -23.74 5.67 29.70
CA VAL A 191 -23.47 5.93 31.12
C VAL A 191 -24.69 5.55 31.95
N ASN A 192 -24.48 4.71 32.96
CA ASN A 192 -25.52 4.29 33.88
C ASN A 192 -25.16 4.75 35.30
N ASN A 193 -25.94 5.68 35.81
CA ASN A 193 -25.81 6.18 37.18
C ASN A 193 -26.63 5.31 38.15
N ASN A 194 -26.43 3.99 38.09
CA ASN A 194 -27.07 3.00 38.88
C ASN A 194 -26.05 2.04 39.50
N GLN A 195 -26.49 1.26 40.47
CA GLN A 195 -25.70 0.17 41.01
C GLN A 195 -25.51 -0.92 39.94
N LEU A 196 -24.27 -1.44 39.85
CA LEU A 196 -23.92 -2.59 39.05
C LEU A 196 -23.65 -3.75 39.99
N LYS A 197 -24.32 -4.90 39.78
CA LYS A 197 -24.06 -6.11 40.54
C LYS A 197 -23.04 -6.98 39.84
N LEU A 198 -21.96 -7.29 40.53
CA LEU A 198 -20.91 -8.18 40.07
C LEU A 198 -21.03 -9.54 40.79
N GLY A 199 -21.42 -10.59 40.07
CA GLY A 199 -21.21 -11.97 40.50
C GLY A 199 -22.25 -12.58 41.43
N GLN A 200 -23.49 -12.06 41.55
CA GLN A 200 -24.53 -12.67 42.35
C GLN A 200 -25.89 -12.76 41.59
N ASN A 201 -26.67 -13.78 41.91
CA ASN A 201 -28.02 -13.96 41.37
C ASN A 201 -28.96 -12.85 41.83
N GLY A 202 -29.53 -12.13 40.87
CA GLY A 202 -30.46 -11.04 40.96
C GLY A 202 -31.17 -10.73 42.27
N ILE A 203 -30.83 -9.61 42.89
CA ILE A 203 -31.68 -9.00 43.93
C ILE A 203 -32.66 -8.05 43.24
N ALA A 204 -33.92 -8.08 43.66
CA ALA A 204 -34.95 -7.23 43.09
C ALA A 204 -34.62 -5.74 43.24
N GLY A 205 -34.52 -5.02 42.11
CA GLY A 205 -34.23 -3.59 42.07
C GLY A 205 -32.86 -3.23 41.50
N GLU A 206 -32.01 -4.20 41.17
CA GLU A 206 -30.71 -3.96 40.55
C GLU A 206 -30.82 -3.85 39.05
N THR A 207 -30.08 -2.92 38.50
CA THR A 207 -30.01 -2.75 37.04
C THR A 207 -28.92 -3.65 36.49
N THR A 208 -29.29 -4.75 35.85
CA THR A 208 -28.39 -5.49 35.00
C THR A 208 -28.27 -4.75 33.66
N VAL A 209 -27.09 -4.66 33.10
CA VAL A 209 -26.92 -4.11 31.75
C VAL A 209 -27.66 -5.06 30.80
N ALA A 210 -28.68 -4.59 30.09
CA ALA A 210 -29.48 -5.42 29.18
C ALA A 210 -28.58 -6.16 28.19
N GLY A 211 -28.73 -7.47 28.11
CA GLY A 211 -27.89 -8.35 27.27
C GLY A 211 -26.59 -8.87 27.91
N PHE A 212 -26.29 -8.49 29.16
CA PHE A 212 -25.04 -8.87 29.84
C PHE A 212 -25.27 -9.69 31.13
N ALA A 213 -26.48 -9.91 31.51
CA ALA A 213 -26.85 -10.58 32.79
C ALA A 213 -26.09 -11.88 33.05
N ALA A 214 -25.90 -12.69 32.02
CA ALA A 214 -25.24 -13.99 32.17
C ALA A 214 -23.72 -13.88 32.38
N ALA A 215 -23.07 -12.84 31.82
CA ALA A 215 -21.62 -12.65 31.90
C ALA A 215 -21.21 -12.00 33.21
N ILE A 216 -22.03 -11.11 33.73
CA ILE A 216 -21.80 -10.43 35.01
C ILE A 216 -22.03 -11.41 36.18
N ASP A 217 -22.97 -12.35 36.03
CA ASP A 217 -23.30 -13.36 37.04
C ASP A 217 -22.24 -14.46 37.24
N GLN A 218 -21.28 -14.60 36.31
CA GLN A 218 -20.42 -15.79 36.26
C GLN A 218 -19.03 -15.63 36.91
N SER A 219 -18.63 -14.44 37.30
CA SER A 219 -17.29 -14.22 37.88
C SER A 219 -17.38 -13.52 39.23
N PRO A 220 -17.45 -14.29 40.34
CA PRO A 220 -17.20 -13.68 41.63
C PRO A 220 -15.78 -13.09 41.60
N ILE A 221 -15.67 -11.79 41.82
CA ILE A 221 -14.39 -11.13 41.94
C ILE A 221 -13.74 -11.70 43.22
N ALA A 222 -12.56 -12.30 43.07
CA ALA A 222 -11.86 -12.83 44.24
C ALA A 222 -11.42 -11.67 45.14
N ALA A 223 -11.76 -11.74 46.41
CA ALA A 223 -11.32 -10.75 47.39
C ALA A 223 -9.80 -10.75 47.47
N THR A 224 -9.19 -9.58 47.28
CA THR A 224 -7.76 -9.36 47.54
C THR A 224 -7.59 -8.84 48.94
N GLY A 225 -6.62 -9.36 49.72
CA GLY A 225 -6.30 -8.83 51.04
C GLY A 225 -7.06 -9.43 52.24
N GLY A 226 -7.51 -10.67 52.14
CA GLY A 226 -8.10 -11.39 53.30
C GLY A 226 -9.57 -11.07 53.56
N GLN A 227 -10.22 -10.48 52.62
CA GLN A 227 -11.65 -10.18 52.66
C GLN A 227 -12.52 -11.36 52.21
N THR A 228 -13.65 -11.56 52.86
CA THR A 228 -14.40 -12.81 52.74
C THR A 228 -15.30 -12.88 51.53
N SER A 229 -15.62 -11.79 50.88
CA SER A 229 -16.32 -11.78 49.58
C SER A 229 -16.39 -10.35 49.02
N ARG A 230 -15.96 -10.18 47.78
CA ARG A 230 -16.42 -9.08 46.94
C ARG A 230 -17.77 -9.49 46.39
N GLY A 231 -18.76 -8.69 46.52
CA GLY A 231 -20.04 -8.96 45.95
C GLY A 231 -21.16 -9.13 46.96
N ASP A 232 -20.92 -8.71 48.18
CA ASP A 232 -21.99 -8.55 49.16
C ASP A 232 -22.79 -7.25 48.91
N ASP A 233 -23.04 -6.96 47.64
CA ASP A 233 -24.00 -5.93 47.21
C ASP A 233 -25.43 -6.31 47.56
N PHE A 234 -25.65 -6.63 48.84
CA PHE A 234 -26.86 -7.35 49.32
C PHE A 234 -28.11 -6.52 49.45
N ALA A 235 -28.02 -5.22 49.29
CA ALA A 235 -29.25 -4.42 49.42
C ALA A 235 -29.23 -3.24 48.44
N PRO A 236 -30.38 -2.87 47.88
CA PRO A 236 -30.53 -1.60 47.22
C PRO A 236 -30.20 -0.50 48.22
N ARG A 237 -29.03 0.06 48.16
CA ARG A 237 -28.55 1.10 49.00
C ARG A 237 -28.94 2.46 48.42
N SER A 238 -29.31 3.42 49.22
CA SER A 238 -29.50 4.78 48.78
C SER A 238 -28.11 5.41 48.51
N ALA A 239 -27.58 5.14 47.36
CA ALA A 239 -26.33 5.67 46.87
C ALA A 239 -26.59 6.75 45.84
N ASN A 240 -25.85 7.80 45.87
CA ASN A 240 -25.80 8.79 44.78
C ASN A 240 -24.69 8.40 43.82
N TYR A 241 -25.11 7.85 42.68
CA TYR A 241 -24.23 7.54 41.58
C TYR A 241 -24.22 8.72 40.61
N ASN A 242 -23.07 9.19 40.23
CA ASN A 242 -22.93 10.30 39.31
C ASN A 242 -21.75 10.09 38.36
N SER A 243 -21.88 10.61 37.17
CA SER A 243 -20.83 10.65 36.16
C SER A 243 -20.62 12.08 35.71
N GLN A 244 -19.37 12.49 35.58
CA GLN A 244 -19.01 13.87 35.20
C GLN A 244 -17.71 13.87 34.42
N LEU A 245 -17.64 14.73 33.39
CA LEU A 245 -16.38 15.03 32.72
C LEU A 245 -15.62 16.05 33.54
N ILE A 246 -14.36 15.76 33.89
CA ILE A 246 -13.47 16.61 34.65
C ILE A 246 -12.11 16.60 33.96
N ASP A 247 -11.64 17.76 33.53
CA ASP A 247 -10.33 17.96 32.90
C ASP A 247 -10.02 17.02 31.74
N GLY A 248 -11.04 16.71 30.93
CA GLY A 248 -10.93 15.82 29.77
C GLY A 248 -11.10 14.32 30.09
N SER A 249 -11.15 13.93 31.35
CA SER A 249 -11.38 12.55 31.77
C SER A 249 -12.83 12.31 32.22
N LEU A 250 -13.31 11.10 32.14
CA LEU A 250 -14.62 10.71 32.69
C LEU A 250 -14.45 10.27 34.13
N ARG A 251 -15.11 10.97 35.05
CA ARG A 251 -15.25 10.57 36.45
C ARG A 251 -16.54 9.82 36.68
N LEU A 252 -16.45 8.62 37.21
CA LEU A 252 -17.55 7.84 37.77
C LEU A 252 -17.48 7.94 39.30
N TYR A 253 -18.52 8.47 39.91
CA TYR A 253 -18.53 8.76 41.33
C TYR A 253 -19.63 7.97 42.03
N SER A 254 -19.23 7.19 43.04
CA SER A 254 -20.09 6.45 43.93
C SER A 254 -20.09 7.14 45.31
N ASN A 255 -21.21 7.60 45.77
CA ASN A 255 -21.38 8.14 47.13
C ASN A 255 -22.44 7.34 47.88
N MET A 256 -21.97 6.50 48.76
CA MET A 256 -22.83 5.64 49.54
C MET A 256 -22.76 6.01 51.03
N THR A 257 -23.90 6.09 51.65
CA THR A 257 -24.02 6.16 53.11
C THR A 257 -24.60 4.89 53.64
N THR A 258 -23.77 4.00 54.19
CA THR A 258 -24.28 2.78 54.85
C THR A 258 -23.65 2.57 56.20
N SER A 259 -24.35 1.81 57.04
CA SER A 259 -23.95 1.47 58.40
C SER A 259 -23.55 0.01 58.55
N ALA A 260 -23.39 -0.76 57.48
CA ALA A 260 -23.03 -2.18 57.55
C ALA A 260 -21.57 -2.36 57.09
N GLY A 261 -20.70 -2.82 57.93
CA GLY A 261 -19.30 -2.91 57.70
C GLY A 261 -18.88 -4.04 56.77
N GLY A 262 -17.89 -3.79 55.92
CA GLY A 262 -17.31 -4.76 55.01
C GLY A 262 -18.02 -4.87 53.66
N ASP A 263 -19.01 -4.02 53.40
CA ASP A 263 -19.77 -4.05 52.16
C ASP A 263 -19.04 -3.34 51.01
N ILE A 264 -19.18 -3.91 49.82
CA ILE A 264 -18.73 -3.28 48.56
C ILE A 264 -19.95 -2.95 47.73
N VAL A 265 -19.98 -1.76 47.15
CA VAL A 265 -21.03 -1.36 46.20
C VAL A 265 -20.40 -0.81 44.95
N HIS A 266 -20.74 -1.44 43.82
CA HIS A 266 -20.31 -1.02 42.50
C HIS A 266 -21.36 -0.17 41.79
N GLY A 267 -20.91 0.83 41.11
CA GLY A 267 -21.68 1.81 40.37
C GLY A 267 -21.16 3.24 40.65
N PRO A 268 -21.35 4.19 39.77
CA PRO A 268 -21.90 4.06 38.41
C PRO A 268 -20.98 3.30 37.46
N TYR A 269 -21.51 2.97 36.30
CA TYR A 269 -20.76 2.25 35.28
C TYR A 269 -20.99 2.81 33.88
N ILE A 270 -20.04 2.54 32.98
CA ILE A 270 -20.14 2.87 31.56
C ILE A 270 -19.93 1.63 30.70
N VAL A 271 -20.58 1.63 29.56
CA VAL A 271 -20.48 0.57 28.54
C VAL A 271 -20.28 1.20 27.17
N SER A 272 -19.36 0.70 26.38
CA SER A 272 -19.25 1.14 24.99
C SER A 272 -20.50 0.79 24.19
N ASN A 273 -21.02 1.73 23.39
CA ASN A 273 -22.23 1.53 22.60
C ASN A 273 -22.02 0.48 21.51
N GLU A 274 -20.88 0.57 20.84
CA GLU A 274 -20.49 -0.37 19.80
C GLU A 274 -19.55 -1.44 20.37
N ALA A 275 -19.67 -2.64 19.83
CA ALA A 275 -18.70 -3.70 20.09
C ALA A 275 -17.48 -3.47 19.21
N VAL A 276 -16.30 -3.55 19.81
CA VAL A 276 -15.03 -3.45 19.11
C VAL A 276 -14.49 -4.84 18.85
N TYR A 277 -14.15 -5.12 17.61
CA TYR A 277 -13.51 -6.37 17.27
C TYR A 277 -12.04 -6.34 17.69
N ILE A 278 -11.64 -7.27 18.53
CA ILE A 278 -10.27 -7.38 19.04
C ILE A 278 -9.74 -8.78 18.72
N GLU A 279 -8.60 -8.81 18.05
CA GLU A 279 -7.89 -10.05 17.75
C GLU A 279 -7.05 -10.53 18.93
N SER A 280 -6.83 -11.84 18.99
CA SER A 280 -5.82 -12.41 19.89
C SER A 280 -4.43 -11.83 19.60
N GLY A 281 -3.73 -11.41 20.65
CA GLY A 281 -2.44 -10.74 20.56
C GLY A 281 -2.50 -9.20 20.45
N ARG A 282 -3.71 -8.62 20.49
CA ARG A 282 -3.89 -7.17 20.56
C ARG A 282 -3.97 -6.71 21.99
N SER A 283 -3.52 -5.48 22.24
CA SER A 283 -3.55 -4.91 23.58
C SER A 283 -4.61 -3.83 23.69
N VAL A 284 -5.34 -3.88 24.78
CA VAL A 284 -6.22 -2.82 25.25
C VAL A 284 -5.41 -1.96 26.20
N ASN A 285 -5.42 -0.64 26.01
CA ASN A 285 -4.79 0.32 26.89
C ASN A 285 -5.82 1.31 27.37
N PHE A 286 -5.69 1.75 28.61
CA PHE A 286 -6.49 2.84 29.18
C PHE A 286 -5.76 3.46 30.37
N ASP A 287 -5.99 4.74 30.58
CA ASP A 287 -5.53 5.45 31.76
C ASP A 287 -6.64 5.48 32.79
N TRP A 288 -6.29 5.15 34.01
CA TRP A 288 -7.23 5.14 35.11
C TRP A 288 -6.63 5.75 36.39
N ARG A 289 -7.49 6.26 37.24
CA ARG A 289 -7.17 6.69 38.57
C ARG A 289 -8.36 6.43 39.47
N ALA A 290 -8.15 5.78 40.58
CA ALA A 290 -9.16 5.61 41.60
C ALA A 290 -8.85 6.41 42.83
N GLN A 291 -9.88 7.00 43.42
CA GLN A 291 -9.74 7.83 44.59
C GLN A 291 -10.84 7.47 45.61
N GLY A 292 -10.45 7.07 46.79
CA GLY A 292 -11.35 6.88 47.91
C GLY A 292 -11.88 8.20 48.44
N GLY A 293 -13.05 8.15 49.05
CA GLY A 293 -13.63 9.32 49.74
C GLY A 293 -13.27 9.34 51.22
N SER A 294 -14.25 9.05 52.08
CA SER A 294 -13.99 8.83 53.52
C SER A 294 -13.58 7.39 53.84
N ASP A 295 -13.70 6.50 52.85
CA ASP A 295 -13.31 5.10 52.93
C ASP A 295 -12.73 4.62 51.58
N ALA A 296 -12.45 3.32 51.44
CA ALA A 296 -11.73 2.75 50.31
C ALA A 296 -12.53 2.75 49.03
N TYR A 297 -11.83 2.73 47.89
CA TYR A 297 -12.42 2.46 46.59
C TYR A 297 -12.35 0.95 46.24
N ASP A 298 -13.25 0.48 45.39
CA ASP A 298 -13.20 -0.82 44.73
C ASP A 298 -13.66 -0.66 43.30
N VAL A 299 -12.69 -0.68 42.35
CA VAL A 299 -12.94 -0.38 40.95
C VAL A 299 -12.73 -1.62 40.10
N TYR A 300 -13.59 -1.78 39.10
CA TYR A 300 -13.55 -2.96 38.25
C TYR A 300 -13.81 -2.60 36.79
N ALA A 301 -13.09 -3.29 35.88
CA ALA A 301 -13.31 -3.18 34.46
C ALA A 301 -13.12 -4.51 33.76
N TYR A 302 -13.88 -4.73 32.69
CA TYR A 302 -13.77 -5.94 31.88
C TYR A 302 -14.20 -5.70 30.43
N LEU A 303 -13.70 -6.58 29.57
CA LEU A 303 -14.22 -6.73 28.23
C LEU A 303 -15.32 -7.80 28.26
N LEU A 304 -16.44 -7.53 27.61
CA LEU A 304 -17.51 -8.48 27.42
C LEU A 304 -17.55 -8.92 25.95
N ASN A 305 -17.29 -10.18 25.70
CA ASN A 305 -17.46 -10.79 24.40
C ASN A 305 -18.94 -10.89 24.06
N THR A 306 -19.40 -10.15 23.06
CA THR A 306 -20.84 -10.10 22.68
C THR A 306 -21.31 -11.36 21.96
N ASP A 307 -20.38 -12.17 21.44
CA ASP A 307 -20.71 -13.39 20.70
C ASP A 307 -20.89 -14.58 21.64
N THR A 308 -20.12 -14.61 22.75
CA THR A 308 -20.10 -15.77 23.69
C THR A 308 -20.61 -15.41 25.07
N GLY A 309 -20.69 -14.14 25.42
CA GLY A 309 -20.99 -13.68 26.79
C GLY A 309 -19.82 -13.84 27.78
N ALA A 310 -18.64 -14.28 27.31
CA ALA A 310 -17.46 -14.41 28.16
C ALA A 310 -16.85 -13.06 28.49
N THR A 311 -16.25 -12.93 29.69
CA THR A 311 -15.58 -11.71 30.14
C THR A 311 -14.07 -11.89 30.23
N ILE A 312 -13.32 -10.81 29.98
CA ILE A 312 -11.88 -10.69 30.22
C ILE A 312 -11.68 -9.54 31.19
N GLU A 313 -11.13 -9.81 32.37
CA GLU A 313 -10.84 -8.79 33.37
C GLU A 313 -9.76 -7.82 32.87
N LEU A 314 -10.02 -6.50 32.97
CA LEU A 314 -9.11 -5.42 32.61
C LEU A 314 -8.52 -4.74 33.85
N LEU A 315 -9.34 -4.54 34.87
CA LEU A 315 -8.98 -3.86 36.09
C LEU A 315 -9.74 -4.48 37.26
N ASN A 316 -9.05 -4.66 38.37
CA ASN A 316 -9.63 -5.20 39.60
C ASN A 316 -8.82 -4.72 40.80
N GLU A 317 -9.11 -3.50 41.25
CA GLU A 317 -8.30 -2.81 42.26
C GLU A 317 -9.15 -2.32 43.42
N THR A 318 -8.66 -2.63 44.62
CA THR A 318 -9.24 -2.15 45.89
C THR A 318 -8.24 -1.30 46.62
N GLY A 319 -8.62 -0.08 46.95
CA GLY A 319 -7.83 0.80 47.81
C GLY A 319 -7.97 0.46 49.29
N SER A 320 -7.23 1.18 50.13
CA SER A 320 -7.39 1.15 51.58
C SER A 320 -7.53 2.59 52.13
N GLY A 321 -8.48 2.82 53.01
CA GLY A 321 -8.75 4.12 53.57
C GLY A 321 -9.06 5.18 52.49
N THR A 322 -8.56 6.40 52.69
CA THR A 322 -8.71 7.51 51.72
C THR A 322 -7.70 7.49 50.59
N ALA A 323 -7.28 6.31 50.15
CA ALA A 323 -6.23 6.14 49.15
C ALA A 323 -6.57 6.78 47.79
N ASP A 324 -5.52 7.30 47.15
CA ASP A 324 -5.52 7.79 45.78
C ASP A 324 -4.49 6.97 45.00
N SER A 325 -4.90 6.23 43.99
CA SER A 325 -3.99 5.39 43.17
C SER A 325 -2.99 6.25 42.36
N GLY A 326 -3.29 7.55 42.17
CA GLY A 326 -2.67 8.32 41.11
C GLY A 326 -3.11 7.80 39.71
N TRP A 327 -2.71 8.50 38.68
CA TRP A 327 -2.90 8.02 37.30
C TRP A 327 -1.99 6.83 37.00
N SER A 328 -2.55 5.77 36.46
CA SER A 328 -1.87 4.57 35.99
C SER A 328 -2.38 4.21 34.60
N THR A 329 -1.52 3.67 33.76
CA THR A 329 -1.89 3.13 32.46
C THR A 329 -1.88 1.62 32.55
N GLU A 330 -3.02 1.01 32.24
CA GLU A 330 -3.13 -0.45 32.09
C GLU A 330 -2.98 -0.83 30.62
N THR A 331 -2.30 -1.96 30.40
CA THR A 331 -2.12 -2.58 29.10
C THR A 331 -2.38 -4.07 29.23
N LEU A 332 -3.45 -4.55 28.62
CA LEU A 332 -3.79 -5.98 28.64
C LEU A 332 -3.82 -6.54 27.23
N GLU A 333 -3.11 -7.67 27.03
CA GLU A 333 -3.19 -8.43 25.79
C GLU A 333 -4.43 -9.30 25.79
N VAL A 334 -5.25 -9.18 24.73
CA VAL A 334 -6.45 -9.99 24.51
C VAL A 334 -6.06 -11.31 23.84
N ASN A 335 -6.26 -12.42 24.53
CA ASN A 335 -5.83 -13.75 24.04
C ASN A 335 -6.91 -14.49 23.23
N VAL A 336 -8.12 -13.96 23.15
CA VAL A 336 -9.26 -14.55 22.43
C VAL A 336 -9.82 -13.54 21.47
N THR A 337 -9.86 -13.91 20.20
CA THR A 337 -10.48 -13.07 19.15
C THR A 337 -11.99 -13.00 19.35
N GLY A 338 -12.58 -11.81 19.24
CA GLY A 338 -14.04 -11.62 19.35
C GLY A 338 -14.48 -10.16 19.28
N ASN A 339 -15.80 -9.97 19.34
CA ASN A 339 -16.43 -8.66 19.44
C ASN A 339 -16.60 -8.32 20.92
N TYR A 340 -16.00 -7.23 21.37
CA TYR A 340 -15.97 -6.87 22.77
C TYR A 340 -16.60 -5.52 23.04
N LYS A 341 -17.37 -5.43 24.10
CA LYS A 341 -17.75 -4.16 24.72
C LYS A 341 -16.88 -3.90 25.94
N PHE A 342 -16.52 -2.66 26.14
CA PHE A 342 -15.81 -2.20 27.33
C PHE A 342 -16.81 -1.89 28.43
N VAL A 343 -16.56 -2.36 29.63
CA VAL A 343 -17.34 -2.04 30.82
C VAL A 343 -16.41 -1.60 31.92
N PHE A 344 -16.64 -0.40 32.44
CA PHE A 344 -15.92 0.16 33.57
C PHE A 344 -16.90 0.54 34.66
N THR A 345 -16.58 0.23 35.91
CA THR A 345 -17.41 0.58 37.06
C THR A 345 -16.57 1.15 38.19
N SER A 346 -17.08 2.20 38.80
CA SER A 346 -16.60 2.69 40.09
C SER A 346 -17.24 1.87 41.21
N GLY A 347 -16.63 1.84 42.35
CA GLY A 347 -17.17 1.20 43.55
C GLY A 347 -16.55 1.78 44.81
N THR A 348 -17.26 1.61 45.92
CA THR A 348 -16.80 1.98 47.23
C THR A 348 -16.80 0.77 48.15
N PHE A 349 -15.79 0.66 49.00
CA PHE A 349 -15.60 -0.41 49.93
C PHE A 349 -15.56 0.17 51.36
N ASP A 350 -16.45 -0.34 52.23
CA ASP A 350 -16.46 0.00 53.65
C ASP A 350 -15.42 -0.83 54.42
N GLU A 351 -14.16 -0.36 54.43
CA GLU A 351 -13.06 -1.00 55.13
C GLU A 351 -13.13 -0.76 56.66
N THR A 352 -13.67 0.38 57.05
CA THR A 352 -13.64 0.83 58.46
C THR A 352 -14.84 0.42 59.30
N PHE A 353 -15.83 -0.30 58.69
CA PHE A 353 -17.09 -0.67 59.34
C PHE A 353 -17.91 0.55 59.78
N GLY A 354 -17.80 1.64 59.07
CA GLY A 354 -18.46 2.91 59.33
C GLY A 354 -19.37 3.35 58.16
N GLN A 355 -19.21 4.57 57.74
CA GLN A 355 -19.92 5.08 56.55
C GLN A 355 -18.99 5.10 55.39
N ALA A 356 -19.17 4.23 54.44
CA ALA A 356 -18.50 4.30 53.18
C ALA A 356 -19.01 5.54 52.43
N ALA A 357 -18.18 6.51 52.23
CA ALA A 357 -18.55 7.76 51.56
C ALA A 357 -17.61 8.05 50.41
N GLY A 358 -18.12 7.83 49.24
CA GLY A 358 -17.61 8.35 48.00
C GLY A 358 -16.29 7.76 47.50
N ALA A 359 -16.37 7.01 46.41
CA ALA A 359 -15.19 6.68 45.62
C ALA A 359 -15.36 7.19 44.20
N SER A 360 -14.25 7.47 43.55
CA SER A 360 -14.25 7.93 42.16
C SER A 360 -13.33 7.06 41.32
N LEU A 361 -13.77 6.68 40.16
CA LEU A 361 -12.94 6.16 39.09
C LEU A 361 -12.87 7.19 37.98
N TYR A 362 -11.67 7.60 37.65
CA TYR A 362 -11.39 8.46 36.50
C TYR A 362 -10.85 7.58 35.36
N LEU A 363 -11.31 7.85 34.15
CA LEU A 363 -10.96 7.10 32.96
C LEU A 363 -10.56 8.06 31.84
N ASP A 364 -9.52 7.68 31.09
CA ASP A 364 -9.06 8.43 29.93
C ASP A 364 -8.30 7.51 28.98
N ASN A 365 -8.06 7.98 27.74
CA ASN A 365 -7.20 7.35 26.74
C ASN A 365 -7.46 5.85 26.48
N ILE A 366 -8.72 5.42 26.57
CA ILE A 366 -9.09 4.04 26.26
C ILE A 366 -8.85 3.79 24.78
N SER A 367 -8.02 2.81 24.47
CA SER A 367 -7.63 2.49 23.11
C SER A 367 -7.33 1.01 22.93
N VAL A 368 -7.42 0.56 21.68
CA VAL A 368 -6.94 -0.76 21.27
C VAL A 368 -5.73 -0.56 20.39
N THR A 369 -4.57 -1.00 20.86
CA THR A 369 -3.32 -0.89 20.10
C THR A 369 -3.14 -2.05 19.15
N GLY A 370 -2.53 -1.73 18.02
CA GLY A 370 -2.23 -2.71 17.01
C GLY A 370 -3.46 -3.15 16.22
N ALA A 371 -4.49 -2.30 16.12
CA ALA A 371 -5.52 -2.48 15.10
C ALA A 371 -4.84 -2.52 13.73
N SER A 372 -4.36 -3.71 13.34
CA SER A 372 -3.94 -3.97 11.99
C SER A 372 -5.21 -4.26 11.20
N THR A 373 -5.30 -3.69 10.04
CA THR A 373 -6.22 -4.09 9.00
C THR A 373 -5.88 -5.51 8.50
N THR A 374 -5.68 -6.46 9.42
CA THR A 374 -5.42 -7.84 9.08
C THR A 374 -6.67 -8.67 9.29
N LEU A 375 -7.05 -9.33 8.27
CA LEU A 375 -7.63 -10.67 8.04
C LEU A 375 -8.82 -11.12 8.90
N SER A 376 -8.99 -10.67 10.12
CA SER A 376 -10.04 -11.12 11.04
C SER A 376 -11.24 -10.17 11.11
N ASP A 377 -11.04 -8.89 10.76
CA ASP A 377 -12.13 -7.90 10.63
C ASP A 377 -13.11 -8.25 9.50
N TYR A 378 -12.68 -9.05 8.55
CA TYR A 378 -13.50 -9.43 7.39
C TYR A 378 -14.67 -10.35 7.73
N GLY A 379 -14.67 -10.95 8.92
CA GLY A 379 -15.88 -11.60 9.46
C GLY A 379 -17.06 -10.66 9.55
N GLN A 380 -16.85 -9.35 9.66
CA GLN A 380 -17.91 -8.34 9.68
C GLN A 380 -18.25 -7.78 8.30
N VAL A 381 -17.33 -7.85 7.32
CA VAL A 381 -17.59 -7.38 5.94
C VAL A 381 -18.74 -8.16 5.31
N LEU A 382 -18.76 -9.47 5.56
CA LEU A 382 -19.81 -10.41 5.15
C LEU A 382 -20.30 -11.20 6.37
N SER A 383 -20.49 -10.52 7.52
CA SER A 383 -20.73 -11.13 8.83
C SER A 383 -22.00 -11.95 8.88
N ASN A 384 -21.87 -13.06 9.61
CA ASN A 384 -22.96 -13.97 10.00
C ASN A 384 -24.05 -14.08 8.93
N LEU A 385 -23.77 -14.87 7.89
CA LEU A 385 -24.71 -15.10 6.79
C LEU A 385 -26.01 -15.75 7.34
N THR A 386 -26.80 -14.90 8.00
CA THR A 386 -28.23 -15.14 8.21
C THR A 386 -28.94 -14.83 6.90
N THR A 387 -30.19 -15.24 6.76
CA THR A 387 -30.97 -15.02 5.53
C THR A 387 -31.01 -13.54 5.12
N ASP A 388 -31.13 -12.62 6.08
CA ASP A 388 -31.20 -11.18 5.84
C ASP A 388 -29.82 -10.57 5.53
N SER A 389 -28.77 -10.99 6.24
CA SER A 389 -27.40 -10.52 5.99
C SER A 389 -26.80 -11.06 4.69
N ALA A 390 -27.25 -12.24 4.23
CA ALA A 390 -26.81 -12.82 2.96
C ALA A 390 -27.20 -11.95 1.75
N ASN A 391 -28.39 -11.36 1.75
CA ASN A 391 -28.82 -10.45 0.69
C ASN A 391 -27.98 -9.16 0.67
N THR A 392 -27.65 -8.61 1.84
CA THR A 392 -26.74 -7.46 1.96
C THR A 392 -25.33 -7.83 1.49
N SER A 393 -24.86 -9.02 1.81
CA SER A 393 -23.55 -9.53 1.37
C SER A 393 -23.48 -9.67 -0.15
N ILE A 394 -24.53 -10.19 -0.80
CA ILE A 394 -24.61 -10.27 -2.27
C ILE A 394 -24.45 -8.88 -2.90
N THR A 395 -25.17 -7.88 -2.38
CA THR A 395 -25.08 -6.49 -2.89
C THR A 395 -23.66 -5.93 -2.72
N LYS A 396 -23.00 -6.15 -1.58
CA LYS A 396 -21.62 -5.74 -1.34
C LYS A 396 -20.66 -6.42 -2.31
N ILE A 397 -20.83 -7.73 -2.54
CA ILE A 397 -20.00 -8.50 -3.48
C ILE A 397 -20.21 -8.01 -4.92
N ASP A 398 -21.43 -7.69 -5.32
CA ASP A 398 -21.71 -7.12 -6.65
C ASP A 398 -21.02 -5.77 -6.84
N THR A 399 -21.04 -4.91 -5.83
CA THR A 399 -20.29 -3.64 -5.83
C THR A 399 -18.77 -3.89 -5.93
N ALA A 400 -18.23 -4.84 -5.19
CA ALA A 400 -16.82 -5.21 -5.27
C ALA A 400 -16.44 -5.76 -6.65
N LEU A 401 -17.28 -6.61 -7.25
CA LEU A 401 -17.12 -7.10 -8.62
C LEU A 401 -17.09 -5.94 -9.63
N GLU A 402 -17.99 -4.97 -9.50
CA GLU A 402 -18.03 -3.80 -10.38
C GLU A 402 -16.72 -2.98 -10.28
N LYS A 403 -16.19 -2.78 -9.07
CA LYS A 403 -14.89 -2.12 -8.85
C LYS A 403 -13.77 -2.86 -9.56
N VAL A 404 -13.68 -4.19 -9.38
CA VAL A 404 -12.65 -5.03 -10.03
C VAL A 404 -12.79 -4.98 -11.55
N ILE A 405 -13.99 -5.12 -12.10
CA ILE A 405 -14.25 -5.07 -13.56
C ILE A 405 -13.85 -3.69 -14.11
N THR A 406 -14.19 -2.62 -13.43
CA THR A 406 -13.82 -1.26 -13.81
C THR A 406 -12.30 -1.09 -13.82
N GLN A 407 -11.61 -1.57 -12.81
CA GLN A 407 -10.15 -1.53 -12.74
C GLN A 407 -9.50 -2.36 -13.85
N ARG A 408 -10.01 -3.54 -14.14
CA ARG A 408 -9.55 -4.38 -15.27
C ARG A 408 -9.77 -3.69 -16.61
N SER A 409 -10.93 -3.06 -16.82
CA SER A 409 -11.21 -2.28 -18.02
C SER A 409 -10.24 -1.11 -18.19
N TYR A 410 -9.91 -0.42 -17.09
CA TYR A 410 -8.91 0.63 -17.08
C TYR A 410 -7.53 0.11 -17.48
N ILE A 411 -7.10 -1.01 -16.90
CA ILE A 411 -5.82 -1.66 -17.24
C ILE A 411 -5.81 -2.07 -18.72
N GLY A 412 -6.86 -2.69 -19.22
CA GLY A 412 -6.98 -3.07 -20.63
C GLY A 412 -6.85 -1.89 -21.58
N ALA A 413 -7.49 -0.76 -21.26
CA ALA A 413 -7.36 0.47 -22.05
C ALA A 413 -5.92 1.03 -22.03
N LYS A 414 -5.24 0.97 -20.87
CA LYS A 414 -3.84 1.41 -20.75
C LYS A 414 -2.89 0.49 -21.49
N LEU A 415 -3.10 -0.84 -21.44
CA LEU A 415 -2.34 -1.82 -22.21
C LEU A 415 -2.45 -1.55 -23.72
N SER A 416 -3.66 -1.41 -24.23
CA SER A 416 -3.89 -1.10 -25.66
C SER A 416 -3.22 0.21 -26.10
N ARG A 417 -3.22 1.23 -25.21
CA ARG A 417 -2.52 2.48 -25.48
C ARG A 417 -1.00 2.29 -25.49
N LEU A 418 -0.42 1.52 -24.54
CA LEU A 418 1.01 1.23 -24.52
C LEU A 418 1.45 0.43 -25.76
N GLU A 419 0.68 -0.56 -26.19
CA GLU A 419 0.94 -1.32 -27.42
C GLU A 419 0.96 -0.38 -28.65
N SER A 420 0.01 0.54 -28.74
CA SER A 420 -0.03 1.55 -29.81
C SER A 420 1.22 2.49 -29.76
N VAL A 421 1.67 2.86 -28.56
CA VAL A 421 2.88 3.65 -28.36
C VAL A 421 4.12 2.87 -28.79
N ILE A 422 4.26 1.60 -28.39
CA ILE A 422 5.38 0.73 -28.74
C ILE A 422 5.45 0.56 -30.26
N ASN A 423 4.34 0.33 -30.94
CA ASN A 423 4.27 0.24 -32.39
C ASN A 423 4.73 1.54 -33.06
N ASN A 424 4.29 2.70 -32.56
CA ASN A 424 4.70 3.99 -33.08
C ASN A 424 6.21 4.25 -32.87
N LEU A 425 6.73 3.93 -31.66
CA LEU A 425 8.16 4.02 -31.34
C LEU A 425 9.00 3.12 -32.24
N SER A 426 8.54 1.92 -32.54
CA SER A 426 9.20 0.98 -33.45
C SER A 426 9.30 1.54 -34.87
N ILE A 427 8.19 2.08 -35.41
CA ILE A 427 8.17 2.76 -36.71
C ILE A 427 9.13 3.95 -36.71
N HIS A 428 9.09 4.76 -35.65
CA HIS A 428 9.98 5.94 -35.53
C HIS A 428 11.44 5.51 -35.46
N SER A 429 11.77 4.49 -34.66
CA SER A 429 13.11 3.92 -34.55
C SER A 429 13.62 3.41 -35.92
N THR A 430 12.78 2.69 -36.65
CA THR A 430 13.10 2.21 -37.99
C THR A 430 13.43 3.35 -38.95
N ASN A 431 12.62 4.41 -38.95
CA ASN A 431 12.85 5.58 -39.82
C ASN A 431 14.11 6.34 -39.43
N VAL A 432 14.35 6.56 -38.13
CA VAL A 432 15.58 7.21 -37.67
C VAL A 432 16.81 6.38 -37.99
N ASN A 433 16.73 5.05 -37.81
CA ASN A 433 17.81 4.13 -38.14
C ASN A 433 18.12 4.13 -39.67
N ALA A 434 17.08 4.14 -40.52
CA ALA A 434 17.25 4.25 -41.97
C ALA A 434 17.93 5.56 -42.37
N ASN A 435 17.54 6.67 -41.74
CA ASN A 435 18.20 7.98 -41.97
C ASN A 435 19.63 7.99 -41.44
N PHE A 436 19.89 7.46 -40.26
CA PHE A 436 21.21 7.29 -39.69
C PHE A 436 22.11 6.47 -40.63
N SER A 437 21.62 5.32 -41.11
CA SER A 437 22.34 4.44 -42.04
C SER A 437 22.70 5.15 -43.34
N LYS A 438 21.79 5.96 -43.91
CA LYS A 438 22.06 6.73 -45.12
C LYS A 438 23.15 7.80 -44.94
N LEU A 439 23.27 8.36 -43.73
CA LEU A 439 24.25 9.38 -43.43
C LEU A 439 25.61 8.78 -43.04
N GLU A 440 25.61 7.73 -42.27
CA GLU A 440 26.78 7.12 -41.63
C GLU A 440 27.46 6.07 -42.52
N ASN A 441 26.68 5.20 -43.18
CA ASN A 441 27.19 4.04 -43.89
C ASN A 441 27.71 4.41 -45.29
N ALA A 442 28.85 3.87 -45.62
CA ALA A 442 29.40 3.98 -46.99
C ALA A 442 28.68 3.01 -47.94
N ASP A 443 28.34 3.50 -49.11
CA ASP A 443 27.85 2.61 -50.21
C ASP A 443 29.07 1.91 -50.80
N TYR A 444 29.20 0.63 -50.48
CA TYR A 444 30.31 -0.21 -50.92
C TYR A 444 30.46 -0.30 -52.44
N ALA A 445 29.37 -0.25 -53.20
CA ALA A 445 29.41 -0.27 -54.66
C ALA A 445 30.02 1.03 -55.22
N THR A 446 29.59 2.17 -54.67
CA THR A 446 30.11 3.49 -55.02
C THR A 446 31.58 3.66 -54.64
N GLU A 447 31.94 3.27 -53.39
CA GLU A 447 33.31 3.37 -52.91
C GLU A 447 34.26 2.39 -53.60
N SER A 448 33.83 1.18 -53.94
CA SER A 448 34.65 0.24 -54.74
C SER A 448 34.91 0.73 -56.17
N SER A 449 33.91 1.39 -56.76
CA SER A 449 34.12 2.05 -58.07
C SER A 449 35.08 3.21 -58.01
N ALA A 450 34.96 3.99 -56.93
CA ALA A 450 35.88 5.12 -56.65
C ALA A 450 37.31 4.61 -56.37
N LEU A 451 37.46 3.50 -55.66
CA LEU A 451 38.75 2.83 -55.42
C LEU A 451 39.42 2.43 -56.73
N ALA A 452 38.69 1.71 -57.61
CA ALA A 452 39.20 1.28 -58.88
C ALA A 452 39.65 2.47 -59.79
N LYS A 453 38.81 3.53 -59.80
CA LYS A 453 39.15 4.78 -60.52
C LYS A 453 40.40 5.45 -59.95
N ALA A 454 40.55 5.58 -58.68
CA ALA A 454 41.71 6.20 -58.02
C ALA A 454 42.98 5.36 -58.25
N GLN A 455 42.89 4.04 -58.26
CA GLN A 455 44.03 3.17 -58.58
C GLN A 455 44.47 3.34 -60.03
N ILE A 456 43.54 3.34 -61.02
CA ILE A 456 43.86 3.59 -62.42
C ILE A 456 44.49 4.98 -62.62
N LEU A 457 43.93 6.01 -61.97
CA LEU A 457 44.46 7.36 -62.04
C LEU A 457 45.87 7.45 -61.45
N ARG A 458 46.17 6.71 -60.38
CA ARG A 458 47.52 6.67 -59.76
C ARG A 458 48.51 6.02 -60.75
N GLU A 459 48.16 4.87 -61.37
CA GLU A 459 49.01 4.22 -62.32
C GLU A 459 49.26 5.06 -63.56
N ALA A 460 48.22 5.66 -64.15
CA ALA A 460 48.30 6.57 -65.27
C ALA A 460 49.12 7.82 -64.93
N GLY A 461 48.91 8.40 -63.70
CA GLY A 461 49.69 9.56 -63.27
C GLY A 461 51.15 9.24 -63.06
N MET A 462 51.49 8.07 -62.52
CA MET A 462 52.90 7.62 -62.41
C MET A 462 53.53 7.41 -63.79
N ALA A 463 52.84 6.80 -64.75
CA ALA A 463 53.30 6.67 -66.12
C ALA A 463 53.54 8.05 -66.79
N ALA A 464 52.59 8.98 -66.67
CA ALA A 464 52.68 10.34 -67.16
C ALA A 464 53.84 11.11 -66.50
N LEU A 465 54.12 10.94 -65.22
CA LEU A 465 55.25 11.56 -64.54
C LEU A 465 56.59 11.05 -65.07
N THR A 466 56.72 9.75 -65.33
CA THR A 466 57.89 9.15 -65.91
C THR A 466 58.17 9.70 -67.30
N PHE A 467 57.15 9.81 -68.14
CA PHE A 467 57.25 10.43 -69.46
C PHE A 467 57.65 11.94 -69.39
N SER A 468 57.00 12.68 -68.45
CA SER A 468 57.28 14.09 -68.25
C SER A 468 58.75 14.38 -67.75
N LYS A 469 59.28 13.45 -66.95
CA LYS A 469 60.71 13.51 -66.49
C LYS A 469 61.68 13.04 -67.56
N ALA A 470 61.33 12.17 -68.51
CA ALA A 470 62.16 11.65 -69.58
C ALA A 470 62.39 12.73 -70.70
N THR A 471 61.34 13.50 -71.01
CA THR A 471 61.37 14.50 -72.10
C THR A 471 62.48 15.54 -71.97
N PRO A 472 62.75 16.18 -70.80
CA PRO A 472 63.90 17.10 -70.64
C PRO A 472 65.24 16.40 -70.74
N LYS A 473 65.35 15.12 -70.37
CA LYS A 473 66.57 14.35 -70.47
C LYS A 473 66.96 14.02 -71.95
N THR A 474 65.95 13.62 -72.73
CA THR A 474 66.17 13.39 -74.15
C THR A 474 66.55 14.64 -74.91
N VAL A 475 66.00 15.83 -74.56
CA VAL A 475 66.39 17.12 -75.12
C VAL A 475 67.82 17.50 -74.69
N LEU A 476 68.20 17.17 -73.43
CA LEU A 476 69.57 17.43 -72.94
C LEU A 476 70.57 16.50 -73.64
N ASP A 477 70.25 15.27 -73.92
CA ASP A 477 71.07 14.29 -74.63
C ASP A 477 71.23 14.68 -76.12
N LEU A 478 70.24 15.32 -76.73
CA LEU A 478 70.28 15.86 -78.06
C LEU A 478 71.09 17.16 -78.17
N LEU A 479 71.28 17.84 -77.06
CA LEU A 479 72.05 19.09 -77.02
C LEU A 479 73.52 18.88 -76.56
N LYS A 480 73.97 17.69 -76.28
CA LYS A 480 75.37 17.35 -76.06
C LYS A 480 76.04 17.15 -77.37
N PRO A 481 77.15 17.94 -77.64
CA PRO A 481 77.90 17.85 -78.85
C PRO A 481 78.60 16.50 -79.03
#